data_51b630fb61e19e1eaa76936b8aebc143
#
_entry.id   51b630fb61e19e1eaa76936b8aebc143
#
_cell.length_a   1.000
_cell.length_b   1.000
_cell.length_c   1.000
_cell.angle_alpha   90.00
_cell.angle_beta   90.00
_cell.angle_gamma   90.00
#
_symmetry.space_group_name_H-M   'P 1'
#
loop_
_entity.id
_entity.type
_entity.pdbx_description
1 polymer ?
#
loop_
_entity_poly.entity_id
_entity_poly.type
_entity_poly.pdbx_seq_one_letter_code
_entity_poly.pdbx_strand_id
1 'polypeptide(L)'
;MEHPTHRRLTAAQLSERERRVVERFASRLDSELGRDLRALWLYGSRARGRAHSESDVDLLVIADGGRDRYGRLAGDLSEEAAIAEGESPFNYSVHVHDPEWLQGRREIESFFIQEVDRDKIVLVGSPLD
;
A
#
# COMPACT_ATOMS: atom_id res chain seq x y z
N MET A 1 8.78 16.50 -1.25
CA MET A 1 8.08 16.09 -0.01
C MET A 1 8.54 14.69 0.39
N GLU A 2 8.90 14.52 1.62
CA GLU A 2 9.29 13.22 2.10
C GLU A 2 8.09 12.35 2.41
N HIS A 3 8.15 11.10 2.01
CA HIS A 3 7.15 10.11 2.39
C HIS A 3 7.45 9.62 3.81
N PRO A 4 6.44 9.33 4.63
CA PRO A 4 6.66 8.80 5.98
C PRO A 4 7.25 7.38 5.99
N THR A 5 7.39 6.76 4.83
CA THR A 5 7.89 5.41 4.64
C THR A 5 9.14 5.10 5.45
N HIS A 6 10.13 6.00 5.39
CA HIS A 6 11.43 5.77 6.01
C HIS A 6 11.38 5.68 7.53
N ARG A 7 10.37 6.27 8.14
CA ARG A 7 10.30 6.38 9.60
C ARG A 7 9.62 5.19 10.24
N ARG A 8 8.82 4.45 9.46
CA ARG A 8 7.94 3.42 10.03
C ARG A 8 8.35 2.01 9.68
N LEU A 9 8.98 1.84 8.54
CA LEU A 9 9.35 0.51 8.07
C LEU A 9 10.64 0.04 8.73
N THR A 10 10.64 -1.20 9.19
CA THR A 10 11.80 -1.81 9.81
C THR A 10 12.20 -3.06 9.02
N ALA A 11 13.38 -3.59 9.32
CA ALA A 11 13.85 -4.82 8.69
C ALA A 11 12.94 -6.03 8.99
N ALA A 12 12.21 -5.98 10.10
CA ALA A 12 11.26 -7.03 10.43
C ALA A 12 10.03 -6.99 9.52
N GLN A 13 9.76 -5.85 8.92
CA GLN A 13 8.58 -5.66 8.06
C GLN A 13 8.90 -5.83 6.60
N LEU A 14 9.98 -5.22 6.13
CA LEU A 14 10.41 -5.31 4.74
C LEU A 14 11.92 -5.48 4.68
N SER A 15 12.39 -6.30 3.75
CA SER A 15 13.80 -6.32 3.41
C SER A 15 14.19 -4.98 2.77
N GLU A 16 15.48 -4.72 2.63
CA GLU A 16 15.94 -3.49 2.01
C GLU A 16 15.48 -3.39 0.55
N ARG A 17 15.52 -4.49 -0.19
CA ARG A 17 15.05 -4.51 -1.57
C ARG A 17 13.55 -4.28 -1.66
N GLU A 18 12.78 -4.93 -0.79
CA GLU A 18 11.33 -4.74 -0.74
C GLU A 18 10.99 -3.30 -0.41
N ARG A 19 11.73 -2.68 0.50
CA ARG A 19 11.54 -1.28 0.83
C ARG A 19 11.76 -0.39 -0.39
N ARG A 20 12.78 -0.67 -1.19
CA ARG A 20 13.02 0.09 -2.41
C ARG A 20 11.90 -0.05 -3.42
N VAL A 21 11.33 -1.27 -3.54
CA VAL A 21 10.17 -1.48 -4.40
C VAL A 21 9.00 -0.61 -3.93
N VAL A 22 8.70 -0.67 -2.65
CA VAL A 22 7.59 0.09 -2.08
C VAL A 22 7.80 1.58 -2.24
N GLU A 23 9.02 2.07 -2.04
CA GLU A 23 9.35 3.49 -2.21
C GLU A 23 9.19 3.94 -3.66
N ARG A 24 9.64 3.12 -4.61
CA ARG A 24 9.44 3.41 -6.03
C ARG A 24 7.96 3.48 -6.38
N PHE A 25 7.22 2.50 -5.91
CA PHE A 25 5.78 2.45 -6.14
C PHE A 25 5.08 3.68 -5.55
N ALA A 26 5.38 4.00 -4.29
CA ALA A 26 4.79 5.15 -3.60
C ALA A 26 5.07 6.46 -4.35
N SER A 27 6.30 6.64 -4.79
CA SER A 27 6.71 7.84 -5.50
C SER A 27 5.99 7.98 -6.84
N ARG A 28 5.92 6.89 -7.61
CA ARG A 28 5.23 6.91 -8.90
C ARG A 28 3.73 7.10 -8.71
N LEU A 29 3.16 6.45 -7.73
CA LEU A 29 1.74 6.57 -7.44
C LEU A 29 1.38 8.01 -7.08
N ASP A 30 2.17 8.62 -6.22
CA ASP A 30 1.96 10.01 -5.82
C ASP A 30 2.05 10.96 -7.02
N SER A 31 3.02 10.74 -7.89
CA SER A 31 3.21 11.55 -9.08
C SER A 31 2.06 11.39 -10.08
N GLU A 32 1.59 10.16 -10.28
CA GLU A 32 0.55 9.87 -11.29
C GLU A 32 -0.85 10.24 -10.82
N LEU A 33 -1.16 10.02 -9.56
CA LEU A 33 -2.51 10.27 -9.03
C LEU A 33 -2.70 11.69 -8.50
N GLY A 34 -1.62 12.34 -8.08
CA GLY A 34 -1.69 13.68 -7.53
C GLY A 34 -2.67 13.76 -6.37
N ARG A 35 -3.56 14.75 -6.43
CA ARG A 35 -4.53 14.99 -5.35
C ARG A 35 -5.58 13.89 -5.20
N ASP A 36 -5.73 13.02 -6.19
CA ASP A 36 -6.66 11.90 -6.09
C ASP A 36 -6.15 10.85 -5.12
N LEU A 37 -4.85 10.79 -4.88
CA LEU A 37 -4.27 9.85 -3.92
C LEU A 37 -4.55 10.34 -2.50
N ARG A 38 -5.35 9.56 -1.76
CA ARG A 38 -5.70 9.87 -0.38
C ARG A 38 -4.79 9.17 0.61
N ALA A 39 -4.44 7.93 0.33
CA ALA A 39 -3.57 7.16 1.21
C ALA A 39 -2.98 5.96 0.50
N LEU A 40 -1.81 5.55 0.98
CA LEU A 40 -1.21 4.26 0.65
C LEU A 40 -0.78 3.65 1.97
N TRP A 41 -1.26 2.45 2.25
CA TRP A 41 -0.97 1.74 3.50
C TRP A 41 -0.35 0.38 3.23
N LEU A 42 0.64 0.03 4.04
CA LEU A 42 1.11 -1.35 4.16
C LEU A 42 0.24 -2.02 5.22
N TYR A 43 -0.29 -3.19 4.92
CA TYR A 43 -1.10 -3.92 5.89
C TYR A 43 -0.72 -5.41 5.87
N GLY A 44 -1.45 -6.21 6.61
CA GLY A 44 -1.22 -7.64 6.65
C GLY A 44 -0.02 -8.03 7.51
N SER A 45 0.52 -9.23 7.30
CA SER A 45 1.55 -9.79 8.16
C SER A 45 2.84 -8.96 8.16
N ARG A 46 3.18 -8.33 7.02
CA ARG A 46 4.36 -7.47 6.94
C ARG A 46 4.23 -6.25 7.85
N ALA A 47 3.04 -5.64 7.89
CA ALA A 47 2.81 -4.49 8.77
C ALA A 47 2.97 -4.88 10.24
N ARG A 48 2.57 -6.08 10.59
CA ARG A 48 2.70 -6.58 11.96
C ARG A 48 4.12 -7.00 12.34
N GLY A 49 5.03 -7.06 11.37
CA GLY A 49 6.39 -7.51 11.61
C GLY A 49 6.52 -9.00 11.90
N ARG A 50 5.51 -9.77 11.52
CA ARG A 50 5.48 -11.24 11.75
C ARG A 50 5.72 -12.03 10.49
N ALA A 51 6.07 -11.35 9.43
CA ALA A 51 6.24 -11.96 8.13
C ALA A 51 7.48 -12.82 8.06
N HIS A 52 7.44 -13.78 7.17
CA HIS A 52 8.63 -14.51 6.75
C HIS A 52 8.84 -14.23 5.26
N SER A 53 9.94 -14.73 4.71
CA SER A 53 10.35 -14.41 3.34
C SER A 53 9.33 -14.76 2.25
N GLU A 54 8.39 -15.63 2.55
CA GLU A 54 7.37 -16.06 1.59
C GLU A 54 6.08 -15.27 1.69
N SER A 55 5.96 -14.38 2.67
CA SER A 55 4.76 -13.56 2.82
C SER A 55 4.71 -12.49 1.74
N ASP A 56 3.52 -12.26 1.20
CA ASP A 56 3.31 -11.16 0.26
C ASP A 56 3.40 -9.81 0.98
N VAL A 57 3.76 -8.80 0.21
CA VAL A 57 3.69 -7.41 0.65
C VAL A 57 2.33 -6.88 0.24
N ASP A 58 1.47 -6.60 1.21
CA ASP A 58 0.10 -6.17 0.97
C ASP A 58 -0.04 -4.65 1.06
N LEU A 59 -0.48 -4.04 -0.02
CA LEU A 59 -0.60 -2.59 -0.14
C LEU A 59 -2.04 -2.22 -0.48
N LEU A 60 -2.57 -1.22 0.23
CA LEU A 60 -3.90 -0.69 0.00
C LEU A 60 -3.81 0.77 -0.39
N VAL A 61 -4.36 1.09 -1.55
CA VAL A 61 -4.43 2.45 -2.09
C VAL A 61 -5.85 2.95 -1.92
N ILE A 62 -5.99 4.11 -1.31
CA ILE A 62 -7.28 4.81 -1.26
C ILE A 62 -7.15 6.05 -2.14
N ALA A 63 -7.96 6.11 -3.17
CA ALA A 63 -7.89 7.18 -4.16
C ALA A 63 -9.28 7.55 -4.66
N ASP A 64 -9.47 8.83 -4.95
CA ASP A 64 -10.72 9.30 -5.57
C ASP A 64 -10.82 8.65 -6.95
N GLY A 65 -11.97 8.05 -7.24
CA GLY A 65 -12.15 7.28 -8.47
C GLY A 65 -11.90 5.80 -8.30
N GLY A 66 -11.21 5.41 -7.25
CA GLY A 66 -11.07 4.03 -6.82
C GLY A 66 -10.51 3.07 -7.86
N ARG A 67 -10.91 1.83 -7.72
CA ARG A 67 -10.45 0.74 -8.56
C ARG A 67 -10.74 0.94 -10.05
N ASP A 68 -11.93 1.47 -10.36
CA ASP A 68 -12.33 1.66 -11.76
C ASP A 68 -11.38 2.60 -12.49
N ARG A 69 -10.94 3.65 -11.82
CA ARG A 69 -10.08 4.65 -12.43
C ARG A 69 -8.60 4.27 -12.34
N TYR A 70 -8.16 3.74 -11.22
CA TYR A 70 -6.73 3.58 -10.94
C TYR A 70 -6.26 2.14 -10.69
N GLY A 71 -7.16 1.18 -10.69
CA GLY A 71 -6.76 -0.20 -10.39
C GLY A 71 -5.69 -0.73 -11.33
N ARG A 72 -5.88 -0.51 -12.62
CA ARG A 72 -4.94 -0.99 -13.64
C ARG A 72 -3.60 -0.24 -13.56
N LEU A 73 -3.68 1.09 -13.45
CA LEU A 73 -2.47 1.90 -13.36
C LEU A 73 -1.64 1.52 -12.14
N ALA A 74 -2.28 1.39 -10.98
CA ALA A 74 -1.57 1.01 -9.76
C ALA A 74 -0.92 -0.37 -9.89
N GLY A 75 -1.61 -1.31 -10.50
CA GLY A 75 -1.06 -2.62 -10.76
C GLY A 75 0.18 -2.56 -11.65
N ASP A 76 0.11 -1.78 -12.71
CA ASP A 76 1.23 -1.61 -13.65
C ASP A 76 2.42 -0.94 -12.96
N LEU A 77 2.18 0.08 -12.14
CA LEU A 77 3.24 0.78 -11.41
C LEU A 77 3.93 -0.14 -10.39
N SER A 78 3.14 -0.98 -9.73
CA SER A 78 3.68 -1.95 -8.78
C SER A 78 4.57 -2.97 -9.50
N GLU A 79 4.13 -3.46 -10.64
CA GLU A 79 4.89 -4.42 -11.45
C GLU A 79 6.21 -3.80 -11.90
N GLU A 80 6.16 -2.59 -12.44
CA GLU A 80 7.37 -1.88 -12.87
C GLU A 80 8.35 -1.67 -11.72
N ALA A 81 7.85 -1.30 -10.55
CA ALA A 81 8.70 -1.08 -9.38
C ALA A 81 9.40 -2.35 -8.93
N ALA A 82 8.66 -3.47 -8.91
CA ALA A 82 9.23 -4.75 -8.53
C ALA A 82 10.32 -5.19 -9.51
N ILE A 83 10.02 -5.14 -10.79
CA ILE A 83 10.97 -5.53 -11.85
C ILE A 83 12.22 -4.67 -11.78
N ALA A 84 12.08 -3.37 -11.57
CA ALA A 84 13.23 -2.46 -11.49
C ALA A 84 14.21 -2.83 -10.38
N GLU A 85 13.71 -3.45 -9.31
CA GLU A 85 14.54 -3.87 -8.18
C GLU A 85 14.90 -5.36 -8.22
N GLY A 86 14.56 -6.05 -9.30
CA GLY A 86 14.88 -7.46 -9.44
C GLY A 86 14.01 -8.38 -8.61
N GLU A 87 12.80 -7.91 -8.25
CA GLU A 87 11.84 -8.67 -7.46
C GLU A 87 10.72 -9.21 -8.36
N SER A 88 10.10 -10.30 -7.91
CA SER A 88 8.92 -10.82 -8.60
C SER A 88 7.72 -9.94 -8.31
N PRO A 89 7.01 -9.47 -9.36
CA PRO A 89 5.80 -8.68 -9.14
C PRO A 89 4.70 -9.46 -8.42
N PHE A 90 4.74 -10.78 -8.46
CA PHE A 90 3.75 -11.62 -7.75
C PHE A 90 3.86 -11.55 -6.23
N ASN A 91 4.98 -11.05 -5.71
CA ASN A 91 5.17 -10.91 -4.27
C ASN A 91 4.49 -9.66 -3.72
N TYR A 92 3.91 -8.84 -4.57
CA TYR A 92 3.29 -7.56 -4.17
C TYR A 92 1.81 -7.58 -4.56
N SER A 93 0.95 -7.43 -3.56
CA SER A 93 -0.49 -7.44 -3.73
C SER A 93 -1.02 -6.04 -3.51
N VAL A 94 -1.57 -5.43 -4.57
CA VAL A 94 -2.05 -4.05 -4.53
C VAL A 94 -3.56 -4.03 -4.73
N HIS A 95 -4.26 -3.42 -3.79
CA HIS A 95 -5.70 -3.21 -3.87
C HIS A 95 -5.98 -1.72 -3.91
N VAL A 96 -6.91 -1.31 -4.77
CA VAL A 96 -7.29 0.10 -4.92
C VAL A 96 -8.77 0.24 -4.65
N HIS A 97 -9.12 1.18 -3.77
CA HIS A 97 -10.51 1.49 -3.46
C HIS A 97 -10.66 2.99 -3.24
N ASP A 98 -11.90 3.48 -3.24
CA ASP A 98 -12.18 4.88 -2.98
C ASP A 98 -12.52 5.11 -1.51
N PRO A 99 -12.60 6.40 -1.08
CA PRO A 99 -12.96 6.71 0.31
C PRO A 99 -14.35 6.22 0.71
N GLU A 100 -15.29 6.15 -0.23
CA GLU A 100 -16.64 5.66 0.05
C GLU A 100 -16.63 4.17 0.38
N TRP A 101 -15.83 3.40 -0.33
CA TRP A 101 -15.64 1.99 -0.03
C TRP A 101 -15.10 1.82 1.41
N LEU A 102 -14.10 2.63 1.76
CA LEU A 102 -13.50 2.58 3.08
C LEU A 102 -14.52 2.88 4.16
N GLN A 103 -15.29 3.95 3.97
CA GLN A 103 -16.34 4.34 4.91
C GLN A 103 -17.38 3.22 5.07
N GLY A 104 -17.81 2.65 3.95
CA GLY A 104 -18.77 1.56 3.98
C GLY A 104 -18.27 0.34 4.73
N ARG A 105 -17.00 -0.01 4.54
CA ARG A 105 -16.40 -1.13 5.28
C ARG A 105 -16.32 -0.88 6.76
N ARG A 106 -16.04 0.36 7.15
CA ARG A 106 -15.99 0.74 8.56
C ARG A 106 -17.38 0.73 9.19
N GLU A 107 -18.39 1.18 8.46
CA GLU A 107 -19.77 1.20 8.95
C GLU A 107 -20.29 -0.20 9.26
N ILE A 108 -19.98 -1.17 8.42
CA ILE A 108 -20.40 -2.55 8.66
C ILE A 108 -19.42 -3.31 9.56
N GLU A 109 -18.38 -2.64 10.02
CA GLU A 109 -17.34 -3.22 10.87
C GLU A 109 -16.74 -4.49 10.26
N SER A 110 -16.43 -4.44 8.95
CA SER A 110 -15.89 -5.59 8.27
C SER A 110 -14.60 -6.07 8.96
N PHE A 111 -14.46 -7.38 9.08
CA PHE A 111 -13.30 -7.96 9.75
C PHE A 111 -12.00 -7.52 9.08
N PHE A 112 -12.00 -7.51 7.75
CA PHE A 112 -10.84 -7.08 6.97
C PHE A 112 -10.38 -5.67 7.35
N ILE A 113 -11.32 -4.70 7.34
CA ILE A 113 -10.93 -3.31 7.60
C ILE A 113 -10.55 -3.07 9.05
N GLN A 114 -11.14 -3.83 9.98
CA GLN A 114 -10.75 -3.73 11.38
C GLN A 114 -9.29 -4.15 11.57
N GLU A 115 -8.85 -5.21 10.90
CA GLU A 115 -7.46 -5.64 10.95
C GLU A 115 -6.54 -4.63 10.27
N VAL A 116 -6.95 -4.11 9.11
CA VAL A 116 -6.16 -3.08 8.40
C VAL A 116 -6.00 -1.85 9.30
N ASP A 117 -7.08 -1.33 9.84
CA ASP A 117 -7.02 -0.11 10.67
C ASP A 117 -6.17 -0.30 11.92
N ARG A 118 -6.16 -1.50 12.49
CA ARG A 118 -5.37 -1.78 13.67
C ARG A 118 -3.87 -1.82 13.37
N ASP A 119 -3.48 -2.43 12.26
CA ASP A 119 -2.08 -2.78 12.00
C ASP A 119 -1.39 -1.94 10.92
N LYS A 120 -2.13 -1.18 10.15
CA LYS A 120 -1.60 -0.49 8.97
C LYS A 120 -0.46 0.46 9.28
N ILE A 121 0.44 0.56 8.31
CA ILE A 121 1.51 1.57 8.33
C ILE A 121 1.23 2.52 7.18
N VAL A 122 1.10 3.80 7.50
CA VAL A 122 0.83 4.84 6.51
C VAL A 122 2.11 5.13 5.74
N LEU A 123 2.09 4.90 4.45
CA LEU A 123 3.23 5.17 3.57
C LEU A 123 3.10 6.51 2.88
N VAL A 124 1.90 6.85 2.44
CA VAL A 124 1.58 8.14 1.83
C VAL A 124 0.22 8.58 2.37
N GLY A 125 0.03 9.87 2.55
CA GLY A 125 -1.24 10.42 3.02
C GLY A 125 -1.42 10.27 4.52
N SER A 126 -2.59 9.83 4.94
CA SER A 126 -2.96 9.77 6.34
C SER A 126 -3.68 8.47 6.68
N PRO A 127 -3.96 8.21 7.97
CA PRO A 127 -4.77 7.05 8.35
C PRO A 127 -6.23 7.14 7.91
N LEU A 128 -6.69 8.32 7.55
CA LEU A 128 -8.09 8.58 7.15
C LEU A 128 -9.11 8.17 8.23
N ASP A 129 -8.76 8.45 9.46
CA ASP A 129 -9.65 8.16 10.61
C ASP A 129 -10.89 9.04 10.65
#